data_fa3919c1a96e4ebfdc33b4b300051c5b
#
_entry.id   fa3919c1a96e4ebfdc33b4b300051c5b
#
_cell.length_a   1.000
_cell.length_b   1.000
_cell.length_c   1.000
_cell.angle_alpha   90.00
_cell.angle_beta   90.00
_cell.angle_gamma   90.00
#
_symmetry.space_group_name_H-M   'P 1'
#
loop_
_entity.id
_entity.type
_entity.pdbx_description
1 polymer ?
#
loop_
_entity_poly.entity_id
_entity_poly.type
_entity_poly.pdbx_seq_one_letter_code
_entity_poly.pdbx_strand_id
1 'polypeptide(L)'
;MDEAAIRVAVSTVIVALRPHPDTGAPALWMPLVRRTAEPYEGSWAIPGGWVRPDEGLEDSAAARLRETTNVQPRYLEQLYAFGDVDRSPTRVVSIVYWALVRPDEASVVPDDWNVRWFLADEHPPLAFDHDHIAEYALWRLRNKMSYSRIAQAFLGDRFTLAELRAVYEAVLGRPLDPANFRRQVAQSDAVIATDETTSGDRHRPARLYRSNPDLAYADNGPLRQGTTTENQTRPQNR
;
A
#
# COMPACT_ATOMS: atom_id res chain seq x y z
N MET A 1 30.92 29.19 -0.86
CA MET A 1 29.90 28.62 0.05
C MET A 1 29.52 27.27 -0.55
N ASP A 2 29.89 26.21 0.16
CA ASP A 2 29.52 24.86 -0.25
C ASP A 2 28.00 24.72 -0.04
N GLU A 3 27.25 24.76 -1.12
CA GLU A 3 25.79 24.66 -1.07
C GLU A 3 25.47 23.24 -0.65
N ALA A 4 25.00 23.07 0.59
CA ALA A 4 24.69 21.75 1.15
C ALA A 4 23.71 21.02 0.22
N ALA A 5 24.17 20.00 -0.45
CA ALA A 5 23.35 19.24 -1.43
C ALA A 5 22.11 18.65 -0.75
N ILE A 6 20.94 18.91 -1.34
CA ILE A 6 19.69 18.28 -0.93
C ILE A 6 19.71 16.82 -1.40
N ARG A 7 19.62 15.89 -0.49
CA ARG A 7 19.54 14.46 -0.81
C ARG A 7 18.09 14.03 -1.01
N VAL A 8 17.86 13.12 -1.95
CA VAL A 8 16.54 12.54 -2.20
C VAL A 8 16.51 11.10 -1.74
N ALA A 9 15.50 10.76 -0.96
CA ALA A 9 15.23 9.41 -0.52
C ALA A 9 13.84 8.95 -0.99
N VAL A 10 13.64 7.65 -1.09
CA VAL A 10 12.33 7.03 -1.21
C VAL A 10 12.04 6.23 0.06
N SER A 11 10.78 6.21 0.48
CA SER A 11 10.29 5.34 1.56
C SER A 11 8.97 4.74 1.13
N THR A 12 8.66 3.52 1.58
CA THR A 12 7.39 2.87 1.21
C THR A 12 6.66 2.38 2.46
N VAL A 13 5.48 2.95 2.70
CA VAL A 13 4.56 2.46 3.72
C VAL A 13 3.84 1.24 3.15
N ILE A 14 4.15 0.07 3.67
CA ILE A 14 3.50 -1.18 3.29
C ILE A 14 2.33 -1.39 4.25
N VAL A 15 1.16 -1.69 3.71
CA VAL A 15 -0.03 -1.99 4.52
C VAL A 15 -0.61 -3.33 4.07
N ALA A 16 -0.80 -4.22 5.03
CA ALA A 16 -1.42 -5.53 4.84
C ALA A 16 -2.58 -5.73 5.82
N LEU A 17 -3.52 -6.61 5.46
CA LEU A 17 -4.50 -7.15 6.40
C LEU A 17 -4.00 -8.48 6.97
N ARG A 18 -3.88 -8.55 8.30
CA ARG A 18 -3.54 -9.77 9.04
C ARG A 18 -4.45 -9.90 10.25
N PRO A 19 -4.61 -11.10 10.83
CA PRO A 19 -5.40 -11.27 12.06
C PRO A 19 -4.84 -10.42 13.21
N HIS A 20 -5.72 -9.75 13.94
CA HIS A 20 -5.36 -9.11 15.20
C HIS A 20 -5.02 -10.18 16.25
N PRO A 21 -3.94 -10.03 17.04
CA PRO A 21 -3.46 -11.09 17.93
C PRO A 21 -4.50 -11.50 18.99
N ASP A 22 -5.25 -10.55 19.51
CA ASP A 22 -6.19 -10.81 20.61
C ASP A 22 -7.58 -11.22 20.12
N THR A 23 -8.05 -10.66 19.00
CA THR A 23 -9.43 -10.85 18.53
C THR A 23 -9.56 -11.79 17.34
N GLY A 24 -8.48 -12.05 16.62
CA GLY A 24 -8.49 -12.78 15.36
C GLY A 24 -9.16 -12.05 14.19
N ALA A 25 -9.76 -10.88 14.42
CA ALA A 25 -10.39 -10.09 13.38
C ALA A 25 -9.32 -9.48 12.45
N PRO A 26 -9.63 -9.23 11.15
CA PRO A 26 -8.73 -8.52 10.26
C PRO A 26 -8.36 -7.14 10.81
N ALA A 27 -7.07 -6.83 10.84
CA ALA A 27 -6.52 -5.56 11.27
C ALA A 27 -5.44 -5.10 10.29
N LEU A 28 -5.14 -3.80 10.29
CA LEU A 28 -4.06 -3.23 9.50
C LEU A 28 -2.71 -3.50 10.17
N TRP A 29 -1.78 -4.01 9.39
CA TRP A 29 -0.41 -4.27 9.80
C TRP A 29 0.57 -3.60 8.85
N MET A 30 1.71 -3.22 9.41
CA MET A 30 2.78 -2.53 8.71
C MET A 30 4.12 -3.16 9.09
N PRO A 31 4.95 -3.64 8.14
CA PRO A 31 6.30 -4.07 8.42
C PRO A 31 7.20 -2.85 8.58
N LEU A 32 7.99 -2.85 9.63
CA LEU A 32 9.02 -1.85 9.89
C LEU A 32 10.39 -2.51 9.84
N VAL A 33 11.40 -1.73 9.53
CA VAL A 33 12.79 -2.16 9.46
C VAL A 33 13.59 -1.55 10.60
N ARG A 34 14.50 -2.31 11.16
CA ARG A 34 15.42 -1.83 12.18
C ARG A 34 16.59 -1.12 11.51
N ARG A 35 16.88 0.09 11.92
CA ARG A 35 18.01 0.84 11.40
C ARG A 35 19.34 0.25 11.90
N THR A 36 20.29 0.10 10.98
CA THR A 36 21.62 -0.47 11.24
C THR A 36 22.72 0.57 11.23
N ALA A 37 22.39 1.85 11.10
CA ALA A 37 23.34 2.95 11.04
C ALA A 37 22.76 4.24 11.64
N GLU A 38 23.68 5.09 12.12
CA GLU A 38 23.32 6.44 12.57
C GLU A 38 22.81 7.33 11.43
N PRO A 39 21.98 8.33 11.72
CA PRO A 39 21.32 8.60 13.01
C PRO A 39 20.20 7.59 13.28
N TYR A 40 19.82 7.43 14.56
CA TYR A 40 18.76 6.54 15.03
C TYR A 40 19.06 5.04 14.85
N GLU A 41 20.32 4.61 14.99
CA GLU A 41 20.68 3.20 14.98
C GLU A 41 19.86 2.41 16.02
N GLY A 42 19.36 1.23 15.64
CA GLY A 42 18.51 0.38 16.47
C GLY A 42 17.03 0.77 16.52
N SER A 43 16.65 1.97 16.06
CA SER A 43 15.24 2.39 15.98
C SER A 43 14.52 1.77 14.80
N TRP A 44 13.19 1.65 14.92
CA TRP A 44 12.34 1.20 13.82
C TRP A 44 12.09 2.34 12.83
N ALA A 45 11.93 1.99 11.57
CA ALA A 45 11.71 2.93 10.48
C ALA A 45 10.85 2.30 9.38
N ILE A 46 10.22 3.14 8.58
CA ILE A 46 9.58 2.74 7.32
C ILE A 46 10.68 2.28 6.34
N PRO A 47 10.50 1.15 5.62
CA PRO A 47 11.42 0.71 4.59
C PRO A 47 11.71 1.79 3.56
N GLY A 48 12.97 1.98 3.19
CA GLY A 48 13.36 3.00 2.23
C GLY A 48 14.86 3.05 1.98
N GLY A 49 15.29 4.06 1.24
CA GLY A 49 16.70 4.27 0.93
C GLY A 49 16.93 5.46 0.02
N TRP A 50 18.18 5.67 -0.34
CA TRP A 50 18.57 6.76 -1.22
C TRP A 50 18.18 6.46 -2.68
N VAL A 51 17.73 7.49 -3.39
CA VAL A 51 17.54 7.44 -4.83
C VAL A 51 18.91 7.47 -5.50
N ARG A 52 19.14 6.58 -6.47
CA ARG A 52 20.37 6.56 -7.28
C ARG A 52 20.21 7.48 -8.49
N PRO A 53 21.32 8.05 -9.00
CA PRO A 53 21.26 8.97 -10.13
C PRO A 53 20.70 8.39 -11.43
N ASP A 54 20.75 7.07 -11.57
CA ASP A 54 20.33 6.28 -12.74
C ASP A 54 18.98 5.60 -12.59
N GLU A 55 18.28 5.83 -11.48
CA GLU A 55 16.98 5.21 -11.18
C GLU A 55 15.85 6.26 -11.21
N GLY A 56 14.71 5.91 -11.81
CA GLY A 56 13.44 6.63 -11.60
C GLY A 56 12.93 6.49 -10.17
N LEU A 57 12.08 7.41 -9.72
CA LEU A 57 11.57 7.40 -8.34
C LEU A 57 10.75 6.14 -8.03
N GLU A 58 9.89 5.72 -8.95
CA GLU A 58 9.06 4.52 -8.80
C GLU A 58 9.91 3.25 -8.78
N ASP A 59 10.89 3.18 -9.70
CA ASP A 59 11.83 2.05 -9.77
C ASP A 59 12.68 1.96 -8.50
N SER A 60 13.15 3.11 -8.00
CA SER A 60 13.91 3.19 -6.75
C SER A 60 13.05 2.72 -5.57
N ALA A 61 11.79 3.15 -5.46
CA ALA A 61 10.88 2.71 -4.41
C ALA A 61 10.63 1.20 -4.48
N ALA A 62 10.35 0.68 -5.66
CA ALA A 62 10.14 -0.76 -5.88
C ALA A 62 11.40 -1.59 -5.59
N ALA A 63 12.59 -1.08 -5.96
CA ALA A 63 13.85 -1.75 -5.68
C ALA A 63 14.16 -1.80 -4.18
N ARG A 64 14.05 -0.65 -3.47
CA ARG A 64 14.27 -0.58 -2.01
C ARG A 64 13.27 -1.46 -1.25
N LEU A 65 12.00 -1.45 -1.68
CA LEU A 65 10.97 -2.30 -1.11
C LEU A 65 11.33 -3.79 -1.22
N ARG A 66 11.70 -4.24 -2.42
CA ARG A 66 12.09 -5.62 -2.68
C ARG A 66 13.34 -6.03 -1.90
N GLU A 67 14.39 -5.17 -1.88
CA GLU A 67 15.63 -5.44 -1.15
C GLU A 67 15.40 -5.63 0.36
N THR A 68 14.44 -4.89 0.91
CA THR A 68 14.22 -4.85 2.36
C THR A 68 13.20 -5.88 2.82
N THR A 69 12.16 -6.13 2.02
CA THR A 69 10.98 -6.90 2.46
C THR A 69 10.64 -8.09 1.55
N ASN A 70 11.36 -8.30 0.45
CA ASN A 70 11.07 -9.26 -0.61
C ASN A 70 9.70 -9.06 -1.32
N VAL A 71 9.00 -7.97 -1.05
CA VAL A 71 7.67 -7.70 -1.63
C VAL A 71 7.79 -7.10 -3.03
N GLN A 72 6.96 -7.59 -3.94
CA GLN A 72 6.66 -6.98 -5.24
C GLN A 72 5.16 -6.68 -5.29
N PRO A 73 4.74 -5.54 -4.78
CA PRO A 73 3.32 -5.24 -4.64
C PRO A 73 2.68 -5.00 -6.01
N ARG A 74 1.45 -5.47 -6.18
CA ARG A 74 0.62 -5.14 -7.36
C ARG A 74 0.08 -3.70 -7.31
N TYR A 75 0.08 -3.10 -6.14
CA TYR A 75 -0.33 -1.73 -5.91
C TYR A 75 0.80 -0.95 -5.25
N LEU A 76 1.42 -0.06 -6.00
CA LEU A 76 2.42 0.89 -5.55
C LEU A 76 2.04 2.26 -6.10
N GLU A 77 1.86 3.25 -5.24
CA GLU A 77 1.44 4.60 -5.61
C GLU A 77 2.24 5.61 -4.81
N GLN A 78 2.62 6.73 -5.42
CA GLN A 78 3.21 7.83 -4.69
C GLN A 78 2.19 8.42 -3.71
N LEU A 79 2.57 8.50 -2.45
CA LEU A 79 1.74 9.03 -1.38
C LEU A 79 1.89 10.55 -1.27
N TYR A 80 3.10 11.00 -0.93
CA TYR A 80 3.43 12.42 -0.75
C TYR A 80 4.95 12.64 -0.71
N ALA A 81 5.37 13.91 -0.78
CA ALA A 81 6.76 14.32 -0.61
C ALA A 81 6.92 15.04 0.75
N PHE A 82 7.78 14.52 1.62
CA PHE A 82 8.10 15.09 2.92
C PHE A 82 9.46 15.79 2.85
N GLY A 83 9.48 17.07 3.11
CA GLY A 83 10.68 17.87 2.89
C GLY A 83 10.90 19.00 3.90
N ASP A 84 10.37 18.90 5.11
CA ASP A 84 10.59 19.88 6.17
C ASP A 84 12.09 19.98 6.52
N VAL A 85 12.52 21.17 6.91
CA VAL A 85 13.96 21.46 7.06
C VAL A 85 14.59 20.63 8.17
N ASP A 86 13.90 20.42 9.25
CA ASP A 86 14.33 19.82 10.51
C ASP A 86 13.96 18.35 10.67
N ARG A 87 13.37 17.75 9.62
CA ARG A 87 12.95 16.34 9.67
C ARG A 87 14.11 15.33 9.81
N SER A 88 15.33 15.76 9.51
CA SER A 88 16.53 14.93 9.55
C SER A 88 17.77 15.79 9.82
N PRO A 89 18.82 15.26 10.47
CA PRO A 89 20.08 15.97 10.69
C PRO A 89 20.76 16.46 9.41
N THR A 90 20.50 15.83 8.27
CA THR A 90 20.95 16.27 6.95
C THR A 90 19.76 16.69 6.10
N ARG A 91 19.95 17.61 5.17
CA ARG A 91 18.86 18.09 4.31
C ARG A 91 18.39 16.99 3.36
N VAL A 92 17.19 16.45 3.61
CA VAL A 92 16.61 15.34 2.85
C VAL A 92 15.18 15.67 2.44
N VAL A 93 14.85 15.32 1.21
CA VAL A 93 13.46 15.21 0.73
C VAL A 93 13.15 13.73 0.52
N SER A 94 12.13 13.21 1.17
CA SER A 94 11.65 11.84 0.99
C SER A 94 10.41 11.84 0.12
N ILE A 95 10.49 11.14 -1.00
CA ILE A 95 9.31 10.80 -1.81
C ILE A 95 8.76 9.50 -1.25
N VAL A 96 7.59 9.60 -0.62
CA VAL A 96 6.97 8.44 0.03
C VAL A 96 5.97 7.78 -0.91
N TYR A 97 6.09 6.47 -1.00
CA TYR A 97 5.15 5.58 -1.66
C TYR A 97 4.36 4.78 -0.63
N TRP A 98 3.26 4.24 -1.01
CA TRP A 98 2.56 3.22 -0.25
C TRP A 98 2.28 2.01 -1.11
N ALA A 99 2.32 0.84 -0.47
CA ALA A 99 2.06 -0.44 -1.08
C ALA A 99 0.97 -1.15 -0.29
N LEU A 100 -0.10 -1.55 -0.96
CA LEU A 100 -1.14 -2.39 -0.38
C LEU A 100 -0.89 -3.81 -0.84
N VAL A 101 -0.71 -4.70 0.12
CA VAL A 101 -0.29 -6.08 -0.16
C VAL A 101 -1.35 -7.07 0.27
N ARG A 102 -1.49 -8.11 -0.52
CA ARG A 102 -2.37 -9.26 -0.27
C ARG A 102 -1.75 -10.19 0.77
N PRO A 103 -2.52 -11.12 1.34
CA PRO A 103 -1.98 -12.08 2.30
C PRO A 103 -0.83 -12.95 1.76
N ASP A 104 -0.87 -13.33 0.48
CA ASP A 104 0.20 -14.08 -0.19
C ASP A 104 1.47 -13.23 -0.35
N GLU A 105 1.35 -11.97 -0.76
CA GLU A 105 2.45 -11.01 -0.83
C GLU A 105 3.01 -10.68 0.56
N ALA A 106 2.15 -10.57 1.56
CA ALA A 106 2.56 -10.31 2.94
C ALA A 106 3.33 -11.48 3.58
N SER A 107 3.08 -12.71 3.12
CA SER A 107 3.71 -13.92 3.66
C SER A 107 5.21 -14.04 3.35
N VAL A 108 5.70 -13.34 2.34
CA VAL A 108 7.13 -13.36 1.97
C VAL A 108 7.95 -12.29 2.69
N VAL A 109 7.29 -11.37 3.41
CA VAL A 109 8.00 -10.37 4.22
C VAL A 109 8.65 -11.07 5.40
N PRO A 110 9.97 -10.90 5.63
CA PRO A 110 10.63 -11.39 6.83
C PRO A 110 9.94 -10.90 8.11
N ASP A 111 9.96 -11.73 9.14
CA ASP A 111 9.55 -11.33 10.50
C ASP A 111 10.66 -11.82 11.44
N ASP A 112 11.73 -11.03 11.51
CA ASP A 112 12.96 -11.35 12.21
C ASP A 112 13.46 -10.17 13.07
N TRP A 113 14.75 -10.16 13.42
CA TRP A 113 15.35 -9.08 14.22
C TRP A 113 15.46 -7.75 13.46
N ASN A 114 15.47 -7.77 12.13
CA ASN A 114 15.67 -6.60 11.27
C ASN A 114 14.38 -6.10 10.62
N VAL A 115 13.42 -6.98 10.36
CA VAL A 115 12.10 -6.65 9.81
C VAL A 115 11.03 -7.26 10.69
N ARG A 116 10.08 -6.47 11.17
CA ARG A 116 9.00 -6.95 12.03
C ARG A 116 7.68 -6.30 11.68
N TRP A 117 6.62 -7.10 11.78
CA TRP A 117 5.26 -6.63 11.63
C TRP A 117 4.73 -6.00 12.91
N PHE A 118 4.06 -4.86 12.77
CA PHE A 118 3.35 -4.17 13.85
C PHE A 118 1.93 -3.86 13.44
N LEU A 119 1.01 -3.80 14.40
CA LEU A 119 -0.30 -3.19 14.16
C LEU A 119 -0.08 -1.74 13.72
N ALA A 120 -0.73 -1.36 12.63
CA ALA A 120 -0.44 -0.07 11.99
C ALA A 120 -0.81 1.14 12.87
N ASP A 121 -1.76 0.99 13.79
CA ASP A 121 -2.16 2.02 14.75
C ASP A 121 -1.43 1.91 16.12
N GLU A 122 -0.59 0.88 16.34
CA GLU A 122 0.05 0.58 17.64
C GLU A 122 1.55 0.28 17.50
N HIS A 123 2.20 0.88 16.50
CA HIS A 123 3.64 0.69 16.30
C HIS A 123 4.47 1.44 17.36
N PRO A 124 5.72 1.00 17.63
CA PRO A 124 6.64 1.74 18.48
C PRO A 124 7.04 3.08 17.85
N PRO A 125 7.61 4.03 18.62
CA PRO A 125 8.17 5.26 18.07
C PRO A 125 9.15 4.98 16.92
N LEU A 126 9.04 5.73 15.84
CA LEU A 126 9.86 5.55 14.65
C LEU A 126 11.00 6.57 14.56
N ALA A 127 12.00 6.24 13.76
CA ALA A 127 13.10 7.16 13.46
C ALA A 127 12.61 8.34 12.61
N PHE A 128 13.26 9.49 12.77
CA PHE A 128 12.97 10.72 12.05
C PHE A 128 11.51 11.18 12.28
N ASP A 129 10.83 11.56 11.20
CA ASP A 129 9.42 11.91 11.13
C ASP A 129 8.54 10.74 10.62
N HIS A 130 9.03 9.51 10.73
CA HIS A 130 8.34 8.35 10.16
C HIS A 130 7.01 8.04 10.86
N ASP A 131 6.81 8.44 12.13
CA ASP A 131 5.50 8.39 12.79
C ASP A 131 4.48 9.24 12.02
N HIS A 132 4.84 10.49 11.70
CA HIS A 132 3.99 11.39 10.93
C HIS A 132 3.68 10.85 9.52
N ILE A 133 4.67 10.23 8.87
CA ILE A 133 4.49 9.60 7.56
C ILE A 133 3.49 8.42 7.66
N ALA A 134 3.60 7.58 8.68
CA ALA A 134 2.71 6.45 8.92
C ALA A 134 1.28 6.92 9.19
N GLU A 135 1.11 7.90 10.08
CA GLU A 135 -0.19 8.53 10.37
C GLU A 135 -0.83 9.11 9.11
N TYR A 136 -0.07 9.85 8.30
CA TYR A 136 -0.55 10.40 7.05
C TYR A 136 -0.98 9.31 6.06
N ALA A 137 -0.23 8.22 5.95
CA ALA A 137 -0.58 7.11 5.09
C ALA A 137 -1.89 6.43 5.50
N LEU A 138 -2.09 6.17 6.79
CA LEU A 138 -3.31 5.58 7.32
C LEU A 138 -4.52 6.52 7.15
N TRP A 139 -4.34 7.81 7.43
CA TRP A 139 -5.36 8.83 7.17
C TRP A 139 -5.76 8.85 5.68
N ARG A 140 -4.78 8.84 4.78
CA ARG A 140 -5.01 8.83 3.33
C ARG A 140 -5.73 7.58 2.87
N LEU A 141 -5.35 6.40 3.40
CA LEU A 141 -6.01 5.12 3.13
C LEU A 141 -7.48 5.18 3.53
N ARG A 142 -7.77 5.61 4.77
CA ARG A 142 -9.13 5.72 5.29
C ARG A 142 -10.01 6.65 4.46
N ASN A 143 -9.47 7.78 4.03
CA ASN A 143 -10.18 8.72 3.16
C ASN A 143 -10.44 8.12 1.77
N LYS A 144 -9.44 7.43 1.18
CA LYS A 144 -9.58 6.81 -0.14
C LYS A 144 -10.61 5.69 -0.18
N MET A 145 -10.87 5.01 0.95
CA MET A 145 -11.89 3.96 1.07
C MET A 145 -13.29 4.43 0.67
N SER A 146 -13.61 5.70 0.87
CA SER A 146 -14.97 6.22 0.63
C SER A 146 -15.29 6.48 -0.85
N TYR A 147 -14.28 6.59 -1.72
CA TYR A 147 -14.48 6.95 -3.13
C TYR A 147 -13.65 6.15 -4.14
N SER A 148 -12.88 5.16 -3.70
CA SER A 148 -12.04 4.36 -4.60
C SER A 148 -12.19 2.87 -4.34
N ARG A 149 -11.71 2.07 -5.30
CA ARG A 149 -11.67 0.61 -5.20
C ARG A 149 -10.45 0.08 -4.44
N ILE A 150 -9.79 0.93 -3.67
CA ILE A 150 -8.53 0.60 -3.01
C ILE A 150 -8.64 -0.62 -2.08
N ALA A 151 -9.82 -0.87 -1.50
CA ALA A 151 -10.10 -2.07 -0.70
C ALA A 151 -9.80 -3.37 -1.43
N GLN A 152 -9.98 -3.39 -2.76
CA GLN A 152 -9.75 -4.58 -3.57
C GLN A 152 -8.27 -4.92 -3.71
N ALA A 153 -7.36 -3.97 -3.44
CA ALA A 153 -5.93 -4.22 -3.43
C ALA A 153 -5.49 -5.20 -2.32
N PHE A 154 -6.29 -5.33 -1.27
CA PHE A 154 -6.05 -6.30 -0.19
C PHE A 154 -6.61 -7.70 -0.47
N LEU A 155 -7.37 -7.88 -1.54
CA LEU A 155 -8.10 -9.12 -1.82
C LEU A 155 -7.47 -9.89 -2.98
N GLY A 156 -7.71 -11.19 -3.01
CA GLY A 156 -7.38 -12.04 -4.14
C GLY A 156 -8.23 -11.71 -5.38
N ASP A 157 -7.96 -12.41 -6.48
CA ASP A 157 -8.67 -12.21 -7.76
C ASP A 157 -10.15 -12.62 -7.66
N ARG A 158 -10.49 -13.44 -6.67
CA ARG A 158 -11.84 -13.86 -6.29
C ARG A 158 -12.04 -13.64 -4.81
N PHE A 159 -13.17 -13.06 -4.45
CA PHE A 159 -13.50 -12.75 -3.06
C PHE A 159 -15.02 -12.74 -2.85
N THR A 160 -15.44 -12.90 -1.63
CA THR A 160 -16.84 -12.75 -1.19
C THR A 160 -17.13 -11.31 -0.78
N LEU A 161 -18.39 -10.91 -0.75
CA LEU A 161 -18.78 -9.61 -0.18
C LEU A 161 -18.52 -9.52 1.33
N ALA A 162 -18.44 -10.66 2.01
CA ALA A 162 -18.06 -10.71 3.43
C ALA A 162 -16.59 -10.33 3.62
N GLU A 163 -15.68 -10.88 2.81
CA GLU A 163 -14.26 -10.51 2.82
C GLU A 163 -14.07 -9.05 2.44
N LEU A 164 -14.74 -8.57 1.39
CA LEU A 164 -14.67 -7.15 1.01
C LEU A 164 -15.16 -6.25 2.16
N ARG A 165 -16.26 -6.59 2.83
CA ARG A 165 -16.75 -5.85 3.99
C ARG A 165 -15.75 -5.85 5.14
N ALA A 166 -15.13 -7.00 5.42
CA ALA A 166 -14.11 -7.11 6.46
C ALA A 166 -12.89 -6.21 6.20
N VAL A 167 -12.49 -6.04 4.93
CA VAL A 167 -11.47 -5.05 4.54
C VAL A 167 -11.91 -3.63 4.92
N TYR A 168 -13.14 -3.25 4.56
CA TYR A 168 -13.65 -1.92 4.90
C TYR A 168 -13.73 -1.71 6.42
N GLU A 169 -14.21 -2.71 7.17
CA GLU A 169 -14.30 -2.65 8.63
C GLU A 169 -12.93 -2.49 9.29
N ALA A 170 -11.94 -3.25 8.83
CA ALA A 170 -10.56 -3.18 9.32
C ALA A 170 -9.91 -1.81 9.04
N VAL A 171 -10.07 -1.27 7.84
CA VAL A 171 -9.47 0.03 7.47
C VAL A 171 -10.16 1.19 8.20
N LEU A 172 -11.50 1.15 8.28
CA LEU A 172 -12.30 2.22 8.91
C LEU A 172 -12.33 2.13 10.46
N GLY A 173 -11.87 1.02 11.03
CA GLY A 173 -11.88 0.79 12.49
C GLY A 173 -13.28 0.71 13.08
N ARG A 174 -14.30 0.33 12.31
CA ARG A 174 -15.69 0.26 12.76
C ARG A 174 -16.50 -0.79 11.99
N PRO A 175 -17.48 -1.42 12.63
CA PRO A 175 -18.36 -2.36 11.96
C PRO A 175 -19.26 -1.68 10.92
N LEU A 176 -19.63 -2.43 9.89
CA LEU A 176 -20.56 -2.01 8.84
C LEU A 176 -21.77 -2.94 8.81
N ASP A 177 -22.97 -2.36 8.67
CA ASP A 177 -24.19 -3.17 8.50
C ASP A 177 -24.12 -4.01 7.22
N PRO A 178 -24.24 -5.35 7.31
CA PRO A 178 -24.08 -6.24 6.17
C PRO A 178 -25.08 -6.01 5.05
N ALA A 179 -26.34 -5.68 5.39
CA ALA A 179 -27.39 -5.49 4.40
C ALA A 179 -27.19 -4.19 3.62
N ASN A 180 -26.87 -3.12 4.33
CA ASN A 180 -26.56 -1.82 3.74
C ASN A 180 -25.31 -1.88 2.85
N PHE A 181 -24.24 -2.50 3.35
CA PHE A 181 -23.00 -2.70 2.58
C PHE A 181 -23.27 -3.46 1.27
N ARG A 182 -23.99 -4.59 1.35
CA ARG A 182 -24.36 -5.38 0.15
C ARG A 182 -25.17 -4.56 -0.86
N ARG A 183 -26.11 -3.75 -0.38
CA ARG A 183 -26.91 -2.86 -1.23
C ARG A 183 -26.04 -1.81 -1.92
N GLN A 184 -25.13 -1.17 -1.20
CA GLN A 184 -24.22 -0.17 -1.75
C GLN A 184 -23.28 -0.77 -2.81
N VAL A 185 -22.70 -1.93 -2.53
CA VAL A 185 -21.84 -2.64 -3.49
C VAL A 185 -22.61 -3.05 -4.73
N ALA A 186 -23.86 -3.51 -4.60
CA ALA A 186 -24.71 -3.89 -5.74
C ALA A 186 -25.12 -2.68 -6.62
N GLN A 187 -25.09 -1.48 -6.07
CA GLN A 187 -25.35 -0.23 -6.82
C GLN A 187 -24.08 0.37 -7.44
N SER A 188 -22.93 -0.18 -7.10
CA SER A 188 -21.63 0.26 -7.63
C SER A 188 -21.17 -0.69 -8.73
N ASP A 189 -20.48 -0.14 -9.73
CA ASP A 189 -19.84 -0.96 -10.77
C ASP A 189 -18.46 -1.50 -10.31
N ALA A 190 -18.13 -1.37 -9.03
CA ALA A 190 -16.80 -1.68 -8.52
C ALA A 190 -16.46 -3.17 -8.58
N VAL A 191 -17.45 -4.05 -8.47
CA VAL A 191 -17.28 -5.50 -8.47
C VAL A 191 -18.24 -6.18 -9.44
N ILE A 192 -17.77 -7.25 -10.06
CA ILE A 192 -18.56 -8.10 -10.97
C ILE A 192 -18.81 -9.43 -10.28
N ALA A 193 -20.08 -9.82 -10.19
CA ALA A 193 -20.46 -11.15 -9.72
C ALA A 193 -19.97 -12.23 -10.69
N THR A 194 -19.50 -13.35 -10.17
CA THR A 194 -19.13 -14.53 -10.97
C THR A 194 -20.17 -15.64 -10.81
N ASP A 195 -20.07 -16.67 -11.62
CA ASP A 195 -20.88 -17.89 -11.46
C ASP A 195 -20.27 -18.87 -10.44
N GLU A 196 -19.11 -18.52 -9.86
CA GLU A 196 -18.39 -19.31 -8.89
C GLU A 196 -18.91 -19.08 -7.47
N THR A 197 -18.79 -20.10 -6.64
CA THR A 197 -19.10 -20.04 -5.20
C THR A 197 -17.94 -20.61 -4.40
N THR A 198 -17.87 -20.24 -3.11
CA THR A 198 -16.90 -20.84 -2.19
C THR A 198 -17.14 -22.36 -2.06
N SER A 199 -16.06 -23.14 -2.04
CA SER A 199 -16.09 -24.55 -1.65
C SER A 199 -15.95 -24.65 -0.14
N GLY A 200 -16.95 -25.17 0.59
CA GLY A 200 -16.84 -25.35 2.05
C GLY A 200 -18.00 -26.16 2.64
N ASP A 201 -17.67 -27.10 3.52
CA ASP A 201 -18.59 -28.12 4.04
C ASP A 201 -19.52 -27.65 5.17
N ARG A 202 -19.34 -26.48 5.77
CA ARG A 202 -20.05 -26.05 6.98
C ARG A 202 -21.04 -24.90 6.79
N HIS A 203 -20.97 -24.12 5.72
CA HIS A 203 -21.85 -22.99 5.48
C HIS A 203 -22.40 -23.01 4.06
N ARG A 204 -23.56 -22.38 3.86
CA ARG A 204 -24.12 -22.18 2.51
C ARG A 204 -23.06 -21.53 1.63
N PRO A 205 -22.74 -22.11 0.44
CA PRO A 205 -21.76 -21.54 -0.49
C PRO A 205 -22.02 -20.06 -0.75
N ALA A 206 -21.01 -19.23 -0.59
CA ALA A 206 -21.08 -17.80 -0.86
C ALA A 206 -20.67 -17.51 -2.30
N ARG A 207 -21.40 -16.64 -2.98
CA ARG A 207 -21.04 -16.19 -4.32
C ARG A 207 -19.71 -15.47 -4.32
N LEU A 208 -18.86 -15.76 -5.30
CA LEU A 208 -17.59 -15.07 -5.53
C LEU A 208 -17.78 -13.88 -6.48
N TYR A 209 -16.97 -12.89 -6.27
CA TYR A 209 -16.91 -11.65 -7.02
C TYR A 209 -15.47 -11.41 -7.48
N ARG A 210 -15.30 -10.60 -8.50
CA ARG A 210 -14.00 -10.09 -8.93
C ARG A 210 -14.05 -8.57 -9.08
N SER A 211 -12.90 -7.94 -9.06
CA SER A 211 -12.76 -6.51 -9.37
C SER A 211 -13.23 -6.25 -10.81
N ASN A 212 -13.87 -5.11 -11.03
CA ASN A 212 -14.20 -4.66 -12.39
C ASN A 212 -12.92 -4.06 -13.02
N PRO A 213 -12.34 -4.69 -14.08
CA PRO A 213 -11.11 -4.20 -14.70
C PRO A 213 -11.31 -2.90 -15.48
N ASP A 214 -12.54 -2.62 -15.93
CA ASP A 214 -12.86 -1.45 -16.76
C ASP A 214 -12.86 -0.14 -15.94
N LEU A 215 -12.88 -0.25 -14.62
CA LEU A 215 -12.74 0.87 -13.72
C LEU A 215 -11.29 0.95 -13.25
N ALA A 216 -10.52 1.95 -13.63
CA ALA A 216 -9.21 2.20 -13.07
C ALA A 216 -9.29 2.39 -11.54
N TYR A 217 -8.24 2.00 -10.79
CA TYR A 217 -8.08 2.53 -9.44
C TYR A 217 -8.13 4.04 -9.55
N ALA A 218 -8.80 4.72 -8.59
CA ALA A 218 -9.01 6.16 -8.66
C ALA A 218 -7.71 6.85 -9.07
N ASP A 219 -7.81 7.57 -10.17
CA ASP A 219 -6.70 8.05 -10.94
C ASP A 219 -5.73 8.84 -10.06
N ASN A 220 -4.47 8.49 -10.11
CA ASN A 220 -3.41 9.15 -9.36
C ASN A 220 -2.98 10.47 -10.01
N GLY A 221 -3.80 10.98 -10.91
CA GLY A 221 -3.54 12.19 -11.67
C GLY A 221 -2.59 11.95 -12.86
N PRO A 222 -2.14 13.02 -13.51
CA PRO A 222 -1.48 12.98 -14.82
C PRO A 222 -0.09 12.33 -14.86
N LEU A 223 0.43 11.84 -13.73
CA LEU A 223 1.76 11.22 -13.65
C LEU A 223 1.80 9.74 -14.06
N ARG A 224 0.65 9.10 -14.31
CA ARG A 224 0.56 7.76 -14.92
C ARG A 224 0.39 7.85 -16.43
N GLN A 225 1.32 8.39 -17.12
CA GLN A 225 1.54 8.04 -18.52
C GLN A 225 2.62 6.97 -18.57
N GLY A 226 2.22 5.72 -18.29
CA GLY A 226 2.99 4.56 -18.69
C GLY A 226 3.21 4.67 -20.20
N THR A 227 4.43 4.81 -20.60
CA THR A 227 4.91 4.79 -21.97
C THR A 227 4.57 3.46 -22.63
N THR A 228 3.39 3.35 -23.19
CA THR A 228 3.19 2.46 -24.33
C THR A 228 3.61 3.26 -25.56
N THR A 229 4.87 3.13 -25.93
CA THR A 229 5.35 3.60 -27.23
C THR A 229 4.75 2.71 -28.29
N GLU A 230 3.52 2.98 -28.68
CA GLU A 230 3.00 2.54 -29.96
C GLU A 230 3.68 3.36 -31.05
N ASN A 231 4.54 2.67 -31.75
CA ASN A 231 5.26 3.10 -32.93
C ASN A 231 4.24 3.46 -34.04
N GLN A 232 3.76 4.70 -34.04
CA GLN A 232 3.01 5.21 -35.19
C GLN A 232 3.97 5.51 -36.34
N THR A 233 4.12 4.51 -37.19
CA THR A 233 4.72 4.65 -38.52
C THR A 233 3.94 5.72 -39.30
N ARG A 234 4.54 6.90 -39.46
CA ARG A 234 4.04 7.94 -40.34
C ARG A 234 4.11 7.44 -41.79
N PRO A 235 3.04 7.49 -42.58
CA PRO A 235 3.15 7.30 -44.01
C PRO A 235 3.83 8.52 -44.64
N GLN A 236 4.92 8.26 -45.31
CA GLN A 236 5.54 9.25 -46.23
C GLN A 236 4.58 9.45 -47.40
N ASN A 237 4.03 10.65 -47.56
CA ASN A 237 3.43 11.08 -48.80
C ASN A 237 4.46 11.83 -49.63
N ARG A 238 4.53 11.38 -50.85
CA ARG A 238 5.25 12.03 -51.97
C ARG A 238 4.61 13.37 -52.35
#